data_388068830173a01fe748a236af3f1d95
#
_entry.id   388068830173a01fe748a236af3f1d95
#
_cell.length_a   1.000
_cell.length_b   1.000
_cell.length_c   1.000
_cell.angle_alpha   90.00
_cell.angle_beta   90.00
_cell.angle_gamma   90.00
#
_symmetry.space_group_name_H-M   'P 1'
#
loop_
_entity.id
_entity.type
_entity.pdbx_description
1 polymer ?
#
loop_
_entity_poly.entity_id
_entity_poly.type
_entity_poly.pdbx_seq_one_letter_code
_entity_poly.pdbx_strand_id
1 'polypeptide(L)'
;MKKILLIEDDEAIAELERDYLEANDFVVDIVGNGTEGEQLARTGDYALILLDLMLPGTDGFTICRAIRKERDIPILMVSARLEDIDKIRALGLGADDYIVKPFSPSELVARVKAHIARYERLKGDTQTPPTALRFGALEIQPLTHRVFVSGQEVRLANREFDLLLFLAQHPQIVFSKETLYDRIWDLDSMGTTSTVSVHMNRLREKIESDPTKPIWLETVWGVGYRFNGEDDTLPL
;
A
#
# COMPACT_ATOMS: atom_id res chain seq x y z
N MET A 1 4.00 -20.93 9.16
CA MET A 1 4.76 -19.69 9.36
C MET A 1 5.05 -19.09 7.99
N LYS A 2 5.03 -17.76 7.85
CA LYS A 2 5.28 -17.07 6.58
C LYS A 2 6.77 -16.96 6.35
N LYS A 3 7.22 -17.19 5.12
CA LYS A 3 8.63 -17.21 4.76
C LYS A 3 9.02 -15.89 4.09
N ILE A 4 10.11 -15.29 4.54
CA ILE A 4 10.67 -14.04 4.01
C ILE A 4 12.01 -14.35 3.37
N LEU A 5 12.28 -13.79 2.21
CA LEU A 5 13.61 -13.79 1.61
C LEU A 5 14.30 -12.47 1.96
N LEU A 6 15.46 -12.55 2.59
CA LEU A 6 16.31 -11.41 2.93
C LEU A 6 17.56 -11.46 2.04
N ILE A 7 17.73 -10.46 1.18
CA ILE A 7 18.88 -10.32 0.29
C ILE A 7 19.74 -9.16 0.79
N GLU A 8 20.79 -9.49 1.55
CA GLU A 8 21.66 -8.56 2.28
C GLU A 8 23.06 -9.17 2.36
N ASP A 9 24.09 -8.44 1.96
CA ASP A 9 25.48 -8.93 1.94
C ASP A 9 26.23 -8.71 3.25
N ASP A 10 25.78 -7.79 4.09
CA ASP A 10 26.31 -7.61 5.45
C ASP A 10 25.71 -8.66 6.39
N GLU A 11 26.52 -9.68 6.76
CA GLU A 11 26.09 -10.77 7.63
C GLU A 11 25.55 -10.27 8.99
N ALA A 12 26.15 -9.23 9.57
CA ALA A 12 25.74 -8.73 10.88
C ALA A 12 24.36 -8.03 10.82
N ILE A 13 24.11 -7.29 9.74
CA ILE A 13 22.81 -6.67 9.49
C ILE A 13 21.76 -7.75 9.18
N ALA A 14 22.10 -8.69 8.32
CA ALA A 14 21.20 -9.78 7.95
C ALA A 14 20.79 -10.65 9.14
N GLU A 15 21.73 -10.99 10.03
CA GLU A 15 21.43 -11.74 11.26
C GLU A 15 20.56 -10.94 12.23
N LEU A 16 20.82 -9.65 12.38
CA LEU A 16 19.99 -8.77 13.21
C LEU A 16 18.55 -8.69 12.68
N GLU A 17 18.38 -8.48 11.38
CA GLU A 17 17.05 -8.42 10.75
C GLU A 17 16.32 -9.75 10.87
N ARG A 18 17.00 -10.87 10.63
CA ARG A 18 16.45 -12.22 10.82
C ARG A 18 15.95 -12.42 12.23
N ASP A 19 16.78 -12.13 13.24
CA ASP A 19 16.44 -12.38 14.65
C ASP A 19 15.17 -11.63 15.06
N TYR A 20 14.99 -10.38 14.61
CA TYR A 20 13.77 -9.63 14.87
C TYR A 20 12.54 -10.18 14.11
N LEU A 21 12.72 -10.64 12.88
CA LEU A 21 11.64 -11.21 12.11
C LEU A 21 11.22 -12.58 12.67
N GLU A 22 12.18 -13.43 13.04
CA GLU A 22 11.91 -14.75 13.64
C GLU A 22 11.26 -14.62 15.03
N ALA A 23 11.64 -13.62 15.83
CA ALA A 23 10.96 -13.29 17.08
C ALA A 23 9.49 -12.85 16.88
N ASN A 24 9.08 -12.60 15.64
CA ASN A 24 7.72 -12.22 15.25
C ASN A 24 7.03 -13.25 14.36
N ASP A 25 7.37 -14.53 14.51
CA ASP A 25 6.74 -15.70 13.87
C ASP A 25 6.94 -15.78 12.35
N PHE A 26 8.01 -15.21 11.80
CA PHE A 26 8.43 -15.42 10.43
C PHE A 26 9.52 -16.49 10.33
N VAL A 27 9.73 -17.02 9.14
CA VAL A 27 10.89 -17.84 8.78
C VAL A 27 11.69 -17.04 7.76
N VAL A 28 13.01 -16.93 7.94
CA VAL A 28 13.85 -16.05 7.12
C VAL A 28 14.93 -16.85 6.42
N ASP A 29 14.97 -16.79 5.09
CA ASP A 29 16.13 -17.23 4.31
C ASP A 29 17.00 -16.02 4.01
N ILE A 30 18.28 -16.09 4.36
CA ILE A 30 19.28 -15.04 4.09
C ILE A 30 20.10 -15.43 2.87
N VAL A 31 20.33 -14.46 1.99
CA VAL A 31 21.22 -14.59 0.83
C VAL A 31 22.06 -13.33 0.69
N GLY A 32 23.38 -13.46 0.75
CA GLY A 32 24.33 -12.35 0.58
C GLY A 32 24.67 -12.03 -0.88
N ASN A 33 24.10 -12.73 -1.84
CA ASN A 33 24.42 -12.58 -3.26
C ASN A 33 23.18 -12.23 -4.07
N GLY A 34 23.23 -11.10 -4.79
CA GLY A 34 22.10 -10.59 -5.56
C GLY A 34 21.60 -11.53 -6.66
N THR A 35 22.49 -12.25 -7.34
CA THR A 35 22.12 -13.20 -8.42
C THR A 35 21.38 -14.42 -7.86
N GLU A 36 21.89 -14.97 -6.76
CA GLU A 36 21.23 -16.07 -6.06
C GLU A 36 19.89 -15.61 -5.45
N GLY A 37 19.87 -14.43 -4.85
CA GLY A 37 18.65 -13.80 -4.32
C GLY A 37 17.58 -13.60 -5.38
N GLU A 38 17.94 -13.11 -6.58
CA GLU A 38 17.01 -13.02 -7.70
C GLU A 38 16.43 -14.39 -8.09
N GLN A 39 17.28 -15.40 -8.20
CA GLN A 39 16.85 -16.75 -8.57
C GLN A 39 15.88 -17.32 -7.53
N LEU A 40 16.20 -17.21 -6.24
CA LEU A 40 15.32 -17.67 -5.17
C LEU A 40 14.01 -16.89 -5.11
N ALA A 41 14.05 -15.58 -5.32
CA ALA A 41 12.86 -14.74 -5.37
C ALA A 41 11.90 -15.14 -6.50
N ARG A 42 12.41 -15.61 -7.63
CA ARG A 42 11.60 -16.06 -8.78
C ARG A 42 11.00 -17.44 -8.58
N THR A 43 11.72 -18.36 -7.94
CA THR A 43 11.33 -19.78 -7.84
C THR A 43 10.77 -20.18 -6.48
N GLY A 44 11.12 -19.48 -5.42
CA GLY A 44 10.74 -19.79 -4.05
C GLY A 44 9.31 -19.34 -3.68
N ASP A 45 8.76 -19.95 -2.64
CA ASP A 45 7.48 -19.56 -2.07
C ASP A 45 7.69 -18.65 -0.86
N TYR A 46 7.88 -17.37 -1.15
CA TYR A 46 8.06 -16.34 -0.15
C TYR A 46 6.83 -15.44 -0.03
N ALA A 47 6.54 -14.99 1.18
CA ALA A 47 5.46 -14.06 1.46
C ALA A 47 5.87 -12.60 1.23
N LEU A 48 7.20 -12.32 1.30
CA LEU A 48 7.77 -10.99 1.12
C LEU A 48 9.27 -11.10 0.85
N ILE A 49 9.84 -10.12 0.16
CA ILE A 49 11.27 -9.98 -0.08
C ILE A 49 11.74 -8.68 0.57
N LEU A 50 12.79 -8.77 1.40
CA LEU A 50 13.60 -7.65 1.84
C LEU A 50 14.85 -7.60 0.93
N LEU A 51 15.14 -6.45 0.34
CA LEU A 51 16.17 -6.32 -0.67
C LEU A 51 17.06 -5.10 -0.39
N ASP A 52 18.34 -5.34 -0.10
CA ASP A 52 19.31 -4.23 -0.08
C ASP A 52 19.58 -3.73 -1.50
N LEU A 53 19.78 -2.43 -1.60
CA LEU A 53 20.17 -1.77 -2.85
C LEU A 53 21.67 -1.93 -3.14
N MET A 54 22.50 -2.04 -2.11
CA MET A 54 23.96 -1.93 -2.19
C MET A 54 24.62 -3.31 -2.27
N LEU A 55 24.04 -4.25 -2.99
CA LEU A 55 24.61 -5.60 -3.12
C LEU A 55 25.83 -5.63 -4.05
N PRO A 56 26.84 -6.46 -3.76
CA PRO A 56 27.98 -6.66 -4.64
C PRO A 56 27.54 -7.36 -5.94
N GLY A 57 28.02 -6.83 -7.05
CA GLY A 57 27.84 -7.43 -8.38
C GLY A 57 26.54 -7.03 -9.09
N THR A 58 25.39 -7.11 -8.45
CA THR A 58 24.08 -6.78 -9.07
C THR A 58 23.38 -5.70 -8.25
N ASP A 59 23.00 -4.60 -8.90
CA ASP A 59 22.26 -3.50 -8.30
C ASP A 59 20.84 -3.96 -7.91
N GLY A 60 20.42 -3.68 -6.67
CA GLY A 60 19.10 -4.03 -6.13
C GLY A 60 17.92 -3.50 -6.97
N PHE A 61 18.08 -2.37 -7.65
CA PHE A 61 17.06 -1.89 -8.60
C PHE A 61 16.88 -2.84 -9.79
N THR A 62 17.97 -3.43 -10.27
CA THR A 62 17.94 -4.40 -11.37
C THR A 62 17.24 -5.68 -10.93
N ILE A 63 17.54 -6.16 -9.72
CA ILE A 63 16.90 -7.35 -9.11
C ILE A 63 15.41 -7.09 -8.94
N CYS A 64 15.01 -5.98 -8.35
CA CYS A 64 13.60 -5.62 -8.17
C CYS A 64 12.83 -5.64 -9.49
N ARG A 65 13.37 -4.99 -10.52
CA ARG A 65 12.78 -4.97 -11.86
C ARG A 65 12.66 -6.37 -12.46
N ALA A 66 13.65 -7.24 -12.26
CA ALA A 66 13.65 -8.60 -12.77
C ALA A 66 12.56 -9.46 -12.09
N ILE A 67 12.48 -9.38 -10.76
CA ILE A 67 11.46 -10.09 -9.98
C ILE A 67 10.06 -9.61 -10.38
N ARG A 68 9.85 -8.30 -10.48
CA ARG A 68 8.56 -7.68 -10.76
C ARG A 68 7.97 -8.02 -12.14
N LYS A 69 8.80 -8.45 -13.08
CA LYS A 69 8.32 -8.94 -14.39
C LYS A 69 7.57 -10.27 -14.30
N GLU A 70 7.80 -11.06 -13.25
CA GLU A 70 7.30 -12.43 -13.13
C GLU A 70 6.48 -12.66 -11.86
N ARG A 71 6.64 -11.81 -10.85
CA ARG A 71 6.05 -12.00 -9.52
C ARG A 71 5.50 -10.71 -8.94
N ASP A 72 4.32 -10.81 -8.32
CA ASP A 72 3.66 -9.70 -7.62
C ASP A 72 3.91 -9.72 -6.09
N ILE A 73 4.85 -10.56 -5.63
CA ILE A 73 5.23 -10.66 -4.22
C ILE A 73 5.69 -9.29 -3.68
N PRO A 74 5.33 -8.89 -2.45
CA PRO A 74 5.81 -7.63 -1.87
C PRO A 74 7.34 -7.57 -1.80
N ILE A 75 7.91 -6.45 -2.29
CA ILE A 75 9.33 -6.15 -2.24
C ILE A 75 9.52 -4.86 -1.45
N LEU A 76 10.19 -4.95 -0.29
CA LEU A 76 10.59 -3.81 0.50
C LEU A 76 12.10 -3.60 0.29
N MET A 77 12.45 -2.42 -0.22
CA MET A 77 13.86 -2.06 -0.35
C MET A 77 14.38 -1.49 0.97
N VAL A 78 15.57 -1.93 1.35
CA VAL A 78 16.27 -1.48 2.56
C VAL A 78 17.61 -0.91 2.14
N SER A 79 17.95 0.33 2.53
CA SER A 79 19.20 0.94 2.06
C SER A 79 19.68 2.06 2.98
N ALA A 80 21.00 2.26 2.99
CA ALA A 80 21.63 3.43 3.61
C ALA A 80 21.51 4.72 2.77
N ARG A 81 20.98 4.65 1.54
CA ARG A 81 20.80 5.83 0.68
C ARG A 81 19.60 6.64 1.14
N LEU A 82 19.84 7.93 1.38
CA LEU A 82 18.86 8.89 1.89
C LEU A 82 18.21 9.72 0.79
N GLU A 83 18.73 9.66 -0.44
CA GLU A 83 18.29 10.54 -1.51
C GLU A 83 16.85 10.21 -1.97
N ASP A 84 16.02 11.22 -2.05
CA ASP A 84 14.61 11.05 -2.48
C ASP A 84 14.51 10.49 -3.90
N ILE A 85 15.52 10.75 -4.75
CA ILE A 85 15.60 10.19 -6.10
C ILE A 85 15.71 8.66 -6.10
N ASP A 86 16.41 8.08 -5.12
CA ASP A 86 16.54 6.62 -5.00
C ASP A 86 15.21 6.00 -4.54
N LYS A 87 14.50 6.65 -3.60
CA LYS A 87 13.16 6.23 -3.16
C LYS A 87 12.15 6.28 -4.31
N ILE A 88 12.11 7.40 -5.05
CA ILE A 88 11.23 7.56 -6.22
C ILE A 88 11.54 6.50 -7.27
N ARG A 89 12.81 6.25 -7.52
CA ARG A 89 13.28 5.23 -8.48
C ARG A 89 12.86 3.82 -8.03
N ALA A 90 13.03 3.47 -6.75
CA ALA A 90 12.63 2.19 -6.18
C ALA A 90 11.14 1.91 -6.41
N LEU A 91 10.29 2.84 -5.98
CA LEU A 91 8.84 2.75 -6.14
C LEU A 91 8.42 2.72 -7.62
N GLY A 92 9.06 3.53 -8.47
CA GLY A 92 8.83 3.54 -9.92
C GLY A 92 9.25 2.25 -10.63
N LEU A 93 10.12 1.44 -10.04
CA LEU A 93 10.53 0.12 -10.54
C LEU A 93 9.68 -1.03 -9.99
N GLY A 94 8.73 -0.73 -9.11
CA GLY A 94 7.78 -1.68 -8.57
C GLY A 94 8.10 -2.19 -7.16
N ALA A 95 8.99 -1.54 -6.41
CA ALA A 95 9.08 -1.77 -4.97
C ALA A 95 7.79 -1.29 -4.27
N ASP A 96 7.36 -2.02 -3.26
CA ASP A 96 6.15 -1.69 -2.49
C ASP A 96 6.43 -0.70 -1.35
N ASP A 97 7.69 -0.66 -0.87
CA ASP A 97 8.13 0.27 0.16
C ASP A 97 9.65 0.46 0.11
N TYR A 98 10.13 1.51 0.81
CA TYR A 98 11.53 1.84 0.94
C TYR A 98 11.86 2.20 2.39
N ILE A 99 12.79 1.47 3.01
CA ILE A 99 13.22 1.63 4.39
C ILE A 99 14.66 2.14 4.41
N VAL A 100 14.89 3.24 5.11
CA VAL A 100 16.21 3.85 5.21
C VAL A 100 16.96 3.31 6.43
N LYS A 101 18.19 2.83 6.25
CA LYS A 101 19.12 2.46 7.33
C LYS A 101 19.74 3.74 7.95
N PRO A 102 19.86 3.86 9.30
CA PRO A 102 19.40 2.91 10.31
C PRO A 102 17.89 3.05 10.61
N PHE A 103 17.20 1.94 10.74
CA PHE A 103 15.80 1.86 11.13
C PHE A 103 15.63 1.16 12.47
N SER A 104 14.49 1.35 13.12
CA SER A 104 14.17 0.58 14.31
C SER A 104 13.66 -0.82 13.92
N PRO A 105 14.06 -1.88 14.66
CA PRO A 105 13.55 -3.23 14.41
C PRO A 105 12.02 -3.34 14.42
N SER A 106 11.37 -2.59 15.31
CA SER A 106 9.92 -2.53 15.38
C SER A 106 9.29 -1.90 14.12
N GLU A 107 9.97 -0.94 13.50
CA GLU A 107 9.54 -0.35 12.22
C GLU A 107 9.59 -1.38 11.10
N LEU A 108 10.73 -2.09 10.95
CA LEU A 108 10.88 -3.15 9.96
C LEU A 108 9.76 -4.19 10.07
N VAL A 109 9.54 -4.73 11.27
CA VAL A 109 8.51 -5.74 11.53
C VAL A 109 7.11 -5.21 11.24
N ALA A 110 6.81 -3.97 11.63
CA ALA A 110 5.50 -3.35 11.38
C ALA A 110 5.22 -3.22 9.88
N ARG A 111 6.21 -2.75 9.09
CA ARG A 111 6.11 -2.62 7.63
C ARG A 111 5.95 -3.99 6.96
N VAL A 112 6.77 -4.97 7.33
CA VAL A 112 6.68 -6.34 6.83
C VAL A 112 5.29 -6.93 7.07
N LYS A 113 4.76 -6.83 8.31
CA LYS A 113 3.41 -7.30 8.64
C LYS A 113 2.33 -6.60 7.81
N ALA A 114 2.42 -5.28 7.64
CA ALA A 114 1.46 -4.50 6.88
C ALA A 114 1.43 -4.91 5.39
N HIS A 115 2.60 -5.04 4.75
CA HIS A 115 2.69 -5.42 3.34
C HIS A 115 2.25 -6.87 3.09
N ILE A 116 2.63 -7.81 3.96
CA ILE A 116 2.15 -9.19 3.87
C ILE A 116 0.62 -9.26 4.02
N ALA A 117 0.06 -8.59 5.03
CA ALA A 117 -1.38 -8.57 5.24
C ALA A 117 -2.15 -7.94 4.07
N ARG A 118 -1.58 -6.90 3.44
CA ARG A 118 -2.14 -6.30 2.22
C ARG A 118 -2.09 -7.28 1.06
N TYR A 119 -0.96 -7.93 0.84
CA TYR A 119 -0.77 -8.87 -0.25
C TYR A 119 -1.67 -10.10 -0.12
N GLU A 120 -1.85 -10.61 1.10
CA GLU A 120 -2.74 -11.76 1.36
C GLU A 120 -4.21 -11.40 1.17
N ARG A 121 -4.62 -10.20 1.55
CA ARG A 121 -5.96 -9.71 1.23
C ARG A 121 -6.19 -9.67 -0.29
N LEU A 122 -5.17 -9.32 -1.05
CA LEU A 122 -5.22 -9.34 -2.52
C LEU A 122 -5.17 -10.76 -3.11
N LYS A 123 -4.49 -11.71 -2.43
CA LYS A 123 -4.36 -13.12 -2.85
C LYS A 123 -5.39 -14.06 -2.22
N GLY A 124 -5.82 -13.80 -0.98
CA GLY A 124 -6.71 -14.65 -0.18
C GLY A 124 -8.15 -14.67 -0.66
N ASP A 125 -8.51 -13.78 -1.56
CA ASP A 125 -9.77 -13.78 -2.28
C ASP A 125 -9.70 -14.57 -3.59
N THR A 126 -9.33 -15.84 -3.50
CA THR A 126 -9.68 -16.82 -4.57
C THR A 126 -11.13 -17.28 -4.47
N GLN A 127 -11.98 -16.60 -3.71
CA GLN A 127 -13.42 -16.58 -3.89
C GLN A 127 -13.82 -15.13 -4.17
N THR A 128 -13.80 -14.78 -5.45
CA THR A 128 -14.14 -13.46 -6.01
C THR A 128 -13.35 -12.32 -5.34
N PRO A 129 -12.42 -11.64 -6.05
CA PRO A 129 -12.02 -10.31 -5.58
C PRO A 129 -13.33 -9.55 -5.34
N PRO A 130 -13.43 -8.68 -4.32
CA PRO A 130 -14.52 -7.74 -4.31
C PRO A 130 -14.35 -6.94 -5.60
N THR A 131 -15.02 -7.42 -6.61
CA THR A 131 -14.85 -7.02 -8.02
C THR A 131 -15.21 -5.55 -8.12
N ALA A 132 -15.95 -5.06 -7.15
CA ALA A 132 -16.29 -3.67 -6.92
C ALA A 132 -16.94 -3.54 -5.55
N LEU A 133 -16.62 -2.47 -4.82
CA LEU A 133 -17.44 -2.03 -3.69
C LEU A 133 -18.69 -1.38 -4.28
N ARG A 134 -19.88 -1.80 -3.86
CA ARG A 134 -21.14 -1.29 -4.39
C ARG A 134 -22.00 -0.68 -3.30
N PHE A 135 -22.40 0.56 -3.53
CA PHE A 135 -23.21 1.34 -2.62
C PHE A 135 -24.37 1.99 -3.39
N GLY A 136 -25.37 1.18 -3.69
CA GLY A 136 -26.46 1.59 -4.56
C GLY A 136 -25.98 1.91 -5.98
N ALA A 137 -26.04 3.18 -6.39
CA ALA A 137 -25.59 3.61 -7.72
C ALA A 137 -24.08 3.80 -7.86
N LEU A 138 -23.33 3.82 -6.76
CA LEU A 138 -21.88 3.99 -6.75
C LEU A 138 -21.18 2.62 -6.78
N GLU A 139 -20.30 2.43 -7.75
CA GLU A 139 -19.41 1.28 -7.84
C GLU A 139 -17.95 1.74 -7.87
N ILE A 140 -17.12 1.18 -6.99
CA ILE A 140 -15.69 1.47 -6.89
C ILE A 140 -14.92 0.19 -7.20
N GLN A 141 -14.06 0.21 -8.19
CA GLN A 141 -13.22 -0.92 -8.60
C GLN A 141 -11.77 -0.69 -8.14
N PRO A 142 -11.35 -1.20 -6.99
CA PRO A 142 -10.03 -0.93 -6.42
C PRO A 142 -8.87 -1.36 -7.31
N LEU A 143 -9.00 -2.51 -7.97
CA LEU A 143 -7.93 -3.10 -8.79
C LEU A 143 -7.69 -2.34 -10.10
N THR A 144 -8.74 -1.75 -10.67
CA THR A 144 -8.65 -1.02 -11.94
C THR A 144 -8.61 0.49 -11.77
N HIS A 145 -8.67 1.00 -10.53
CA HIS A 145 -8.77 2.43 -10.21
C HIS A 145 -9.93 3.12 -10.93
N ARG A 146 -11.04 2.42 -11.14
CA ARG A 146 -12.23 2.95 -11.82
C ARG A 146 -13.38 3.14 -10.86
N VAL A 147 -14.16 4.18 -11.11
CA VAL A 147 -15.38 4.49 -10.36
C VAL A 147 -16.52 4.68 -11.34
N PHE A 148 -17.69 4.16 -11.00
CA PHE A 148 -18.90 4.30 -11.78
C PHE A 148 -20.03 4.83 -10.92
N VAL A 149 -20.83 5.73 -11.46
CA VAL A 149 -22.08 6.21 -10.83
C VAL A 149 -23.22 5.94 -11.81
N SER A 150 -24.21 5.18 -11.38
CA SER A 150 -25.31 4.73 -12.24
C SER A 150 -24.83 4.08 -13.57
N GLY A 151 -23.72 3.31 -13.49
CA GLY A 151 -23.11 2.62 -14.63
C GLY A 151 -22.26 3.50 -15.54
N GLN A 152 -22.16 4.80 -15.29
CA GLN A 152 -21.30 5.71 -16.05
C GLN A 152 -19.96 5.90 -15.34
N GLU A 153 -18.86 5.75 -16.09
CA GLU A 153 -17.51 5.92 -15.55
C GLU A 153 -17.23 7.38 -15.19
N VAL A 154 -16.78 7.59 -13.94
CA VAL A 154 -16.39 8.89 -13.42
C VAL A 154 -14.86 8.92 -13.25
N ARG A 155 -14.20 9.87 -13.91
CA ARG A 155 -12.74 10.00 -13.82
C ARG A 155 -12.34 10.78 -12.57
N LEU A 156 -11.64 10.12 -11.68
CA LEU A 156 -11.06 10.71 -10.48
C LEU A 156 -9.55 10.92 -10.66
N ALA A 157 -9.02 11.97 -10.05
CA ALA A 157 -7.58 12.09 -9.84
C ALA A 157 -7.12 11.06 -8.79
N ASN A 158 -5.84 10.65 -8.80
CA ASN A 158 -5.35 9.59 -7.90
C ASN A 158 -5.71 9.85 -6.43
N ARG A 159 -5.47 11.06 -5.90
CA ARG A 159 -5.80 11.41 -4.51
C ARG A 159 -7.30 11.46 -4.22
N GLU A 160 -8.11 11.78 -5.21
CA GLU A 160 -9.58 11.70 -5.08
C GLU A 160 -10.03 10.25 -4.98
N PHE A 161 -9.44 9.38 -5.81
CA PHE A 161 -9.70 7.94 -5.77
C PHE A 161 -9.28 7.33 -4.43
N ASP A 162 -8.04 7.62 -3.97
CA ASP A 162 -7.51 7.12 -2.70
C ASP A 162 -8.38 7.54 -1.52
N LEU A 163 -8.82 8.81 -1.49
CA LEU A 163 -9.69 9.34 -0.46
C LEU A 163 -11.07 8.66 -0.46
N LEU A 164 -11.67 8.49 -1.64
CA LEU A 164 -12.94 7.80 -1.80
C LEU A 164 -12.84 6.34 -1.36
N LEU A 165 -11.83 5.63 -1.85
CA LEU A 165 -11.61 4.21 -1.53
C LEU A 165 -11.38 4.00 -0.04
N PHE A 166 -10.54 4.82 0.58
CA PHE A 166 -10.27 4.75 2.02
C PHE A 166 -11.55 4.91 2.84
N LEU A 167 -12.35 5.92 2.54
CA LEU A 167 -13.61 6.17 3.25
C LEU A 167 -14.65 5.07 3.00
N ALA A 168 -14.77 4.57 1.76
CA ALA A 168 -15.69 3.50 1.39
C ALA A 168 -15.32 2.14 2.00
N GLN A 169 -14.03 1.89 2.27
CA GLN A 169 -13.58 0.70 3.00
C GLN A 169 -13.84 0.78 4.52
N HIS A 170 -14.23 1.94 5.03
CA HIS A 170 -14.51 2.19 6.44
C HIS A 170 -15.88 2.88 6.61
N PRO A 171 -16.96 2.26 6.12
CA PRO A 171 -18.28 2.87 6.16
C PRO A 171 -18.71 3.15 7.61
N GLN A 172 -19.46 4.22 7.79
CA GLN A 172 -20.00 4.69 9.08
C GLN A 172 -18.94 5.18 10.09
N ILE A 173 -17.63 5.09 9.79
CA ILE A 173 -16.58 5.62 10.66
C ILE A 173 -16.29 7.08 10.30
N VAL A 174 -16.23 7.95 11.33
CA VAL A 174 -15.87 9.36 11.16
C VAL A 174 -14.37 9.53 11.27
N PHE A 175 -13.76 10.15 10.27
CA PHE A 175 -12.33 10.48 10.27
C PHE A 175 -12.13 12.00 10.30
N SER A 176 -11.21 12.47 11.14
CA SER A 176 -10.82 13.88 11.16
C SER A 176 -10.06 14.26 9.89
N LYS A 177 -9.97 15.55 9.59
CA LYS A 177 -9.18 16.05 8.45
C LYS A 177 -7.70 15.71 8.59
N GLU A 178 -7.18 15.75 9.79
CA GLU A 178 -5.80 15.40 10.13
C GLU A 178 -5.56 13.92 9.82
N THR A 179 -6.42 13.03 10.31
CA THR A 179 -6.31 11.58 10.04
C THR A 179 -6.38 11.27 8.55
N LEU A 180 -7.30 11.90 7.81
CA LEU A 180 -7.42 11.72 6.36
C LEU A 180 -6.20 12.26 5.62
N TYR A 181 -5.68 13.40 6.06
CA TYR A 181 -4.48 13.98 5.49
C TYR A 181 -3.29 13.02 5.65
N ASP A 182 -3.02 12.55 6.87
CA ASP A 182 -1.91 11.65 7.19
C ASP A 182 -2.01 10.28 6.47
N ARG A 183 -3.23 9.84 6.15
CA ARG A 183 -3.47 8.55 5.47
C ARG A 183 -3.37 8.60 3.95
N ILE A 184 -3.71 9.74 3.36
CA ILE A 184 -3.84 9.89 1.89
C ILE A 184 -2.68 10.71 1.30
N TRP A 185 -2.16 11.68 2.07
CA TRP A 185 -1.03 12.52 1.67
C TRP A 185 0.15 12.19 2.58
N ASP A 186 1.25 11.72 1.99
CA ASP A 186 2.46 11.43 2.75
C ASP A 186 2.93 12.63 3.57
N LEU A 187 3.56 12.36 4.71
CA LEU A 187 4.08 13.36 5.67
C LEU A 187 5.01 14.43 5.07
N ASP A 188 5.58 14.16 3.88
CA ASP A 188 6.46 15.08 3.15
C ASP A 188 5.71 16.07 2.23
N SER A 189 4.39 15.97 2.12
CA SER A 189 3.63 16.94 1.32
C SER A 189 3.46 18.22 2.12
N MET A 190 4.02 19.35 1.63
CA MET A 190 3.86 20.70 2.21
C MET A 190 2.41 21.24 2.17
N GLY A 191 1.41 20.37 2.18
CA GLY A 191 0.00 20.73 2.20
C GLY A 191 -0.53 20.93 3.61
N THR A 192 -1.71 21.51 3.71
CA THR A 192 -2.45 21.69 4.95
C THR A 192 -3.70 20.81 4.95
N THR A 193 -4.30 20.57 6.11
CA THR A 193 -5.56 19.82 6.25
C THR A 193 -6.72 20.41 5.43
N SER A 194 -6.60 21.66 4.98
CA SER A 194 -7.54 22.29 4.04
C SER A 194 -7.58 21.56 2.67
N THR A 195 -6.49 20.91 2.29
CA THR A 195 -6.39 20.09 1.06
C THR A 195 -7.44 18.99 1.04
N VAL A 196 -7.71 18.34 2.19
CA VAL A 196 -8.75 17.32 2.33
C VAL A 196 -10.12 17.89 1.95
N SER A 197 -10.45 19.09 2.43
CA SER A 197 -11.75 19.71 2.15
C SER A 197 -11.92 20.05 0.65
N VAL A 198 -10.84 20.46 -0.01
CA VAL A 198 -10.85 20.74 -1.47
C VAL A 198 -11.12 19.45 -2.25
N HIS A 199 -10.42 18.36 -1.93
CA HIS A 199 -10.62 17.07 -2.61
C HIS A 199 -11.99 16.46 -2.29
N MET A 200 -12.48 16.62 -1.07
CA MET A 200 -13.82 16.20 -0.69
C MET A 200 -14.90 16.90 -1.51
N ASN A 201 -14.79 18.22 -1.70
CA ASN A 201 -15.74 18.97 -2.54
C ASN A 201 -15.67 18.53 -4.01
N ARG A 202 -14.47 18.36 -4.56
CA ARG A 202 -14.29 17.86 -5.94
C ARG A 202 -14.84 16.45 -6.13
N LEU A 203 -14.68 15.58 -5.14
CA LEU A 203 -15.29 14.25 -5.15
C LEU A 203 -16.81 14.35 -5.22
N ARG A 204 -17.42 15.14 -4.34
CA ARG A 204 -18.87 15.35 -4.33
C ARG A 204 -19.40 15.86 -5.66
N GLU A 205 -18.71 16.84 -6.27
CA GLU A 205 -19.05 17.38 -7.59
C GLU A 205 -19.07 16.28 -8.66
N LYS A 206 -18.30 15.23 -8.50
CA LYS A 206 -18.14 14.16 -9.49
C LYS A 206 -19.06 12.96 -9.25
N ILE A 207 -19.30 12.59 -7.99
CA ILE A 207 -20.01 11.34 -7.68
C ILE A 207 -21.40 11.57 -7.10
N GLU A 208 -21.67 12.69 -6.43
CA GLU A 208 -22.96 12.98 -5.82
C GLU A 208 -23.92 13.64 -6.81
N SER A 209 -25.20 13.28 -6.76
CA SER A 209 -26.24 13.94 -7.57
C SER A 209 -26.46 15.40 -7.17
N ASP A 210 -26.32 15.70 -5.88
CA ASP A 210 -26.33 17.06 -5.30
C ASP A 210 -25.15 17.20 -4.33
N PRO A 211 -24.05 17.89 -4.71
CA PRO A 211 -22.89 18.07 -3.85
C PRO A 211 -23.19 18.77 -2.51
N THR A 212 -24.29 19.52 -2.42
CA THR A 212 -24.70 20.22 -1.20
C THR A 212 -25.47 19.32 -0.25
N LYS A 213 -26.00 18.19 -0.75
CA LYS A 213 -26.73 17.18 0.02
C LYS A 213 -26.16 15.79 -0.30
N PRO A 214 -24.90 15.53 0.08
CA PRO A 214 -24.22 14.31 -0.28
C PRO A 214 -24.91 13.08 0.35
N ILE A 215 -25.03 12.02 -0.44
CA ILE A 215 -25.56 10.73 0.00
C ILE A 215 -24.45 9.86 0.59
N TRP A 216 -23.30 9.82 -0.07
CA TRP A 216 -22.18 8.96 0.33
C TRP A 216 -21.15 9.66 1.20
N LEU A 217 -20.76 10.89 0.84
CA LEU A 217 -19.66 11.62 1.51
C LEU A 217 -20.21 12.66 2.49
N GLU A 218 -20.56 12.24 3.69
CA GLU A 218 -21.15 13.12 4.70
C GLU A 218 -20.11 13.96 5.44
N THR A 219 -20.49 15.20 5.79
CA THR A 219 -19.72 16.04 6.73
C THR A 219 -20.32 15.90 8.13
N VAL A 220 -19.50 15.43 9.07
CA VAL A 220 -19.83 15.46 10.49
C VAL A 220 -19.25 16.73 11.08
N TRP A 221 -20.10 17.73 11.28
CA TRP A 221 -19.72 19.09 11.70
C TRP A 221 -18.88 19.08 12.98
N GLY A 222 -17.76 19.79 12.94
CA GLY A 222 -16.82 19.87 14.06
C GLY A 222 -15.92 18.65 14.26
N VAL A 223 -16.13 17.53 13.50
CA VAL A 223 -15.37 16.28 13.64
C VAL A 223 -14.60 15.95 12.36
N GLY A 224 -15.28 15.84 11.21
CA GLY A 224 -14.63 15.43 9.97
C GLY A 224 -15.58 14.91 8.90
N TYR A 225 -15.22 13.80 8.28
CA TYR A 225 -15.98 13.18 7.19
C TYR A 225 -16.25 11.71 7.44
N ARG A 226 -17.36 11.22 6.89
CA ARG A 226 -17.80 9.85 6.98
C ARG A 226 -18.34 9.37 5.63
N PHE A 227 -18.09 8.11 5.29
CA PHE A 227 -18.80 7.46 4.20
C PHE A 227 -20.09 6.87 4.72
N ASN A 228 -21.20 7.30 4.12
CA ASN A 228 -22.54 6.86 4.50
C ASN A 228 -23.07 5.89 3.42
N GLY A 229 -22.92 4.60 3.64
CA GLY A 229 -23.38 3.54 2.74
C GLY A 229 -23.13 2.17 3.36
N GLU A 230 -23.96 1.23 3.02
CA GLU A 230 -23.76 -0.19 3.29
C GLU A 230 -23.26 -0.83 2.01
N ASP A 231 -22.28 -1.72 2.12
CA ASP A 231 -21.73 -2.43 0.95
C ASP A 231 -22.70 -3.54 0.54
N ASP A 232 -23.33 -3.38 -0.61
CA ASP A 232 -24.30 -4.33 -1.16
C ASP A 232 -23.64 -5.69 -1.54
N THR A 233 -22.32 -5.80 -1.48
CA THR A 233 -21.57 -7.02 -1.81
C THR A 233 -21.31 -7.92 -0.60
N LEU A 234 -21.51 -7.43 0.63
CA LEU A 234 -21.36 -8.21 1.85
C LEU A 234 -22.65 -8.98 2.15
N PRO A 235 -22.62 -10.33 2.31
CA PRO A 235 -23.77 -11.07 2.80
C PRO A 235 -24.09 -10.66 4.25
N LEU A 236 -25.37 -10.48 4.55
CA LEU A 236 -25.93 -10.26 5.89
C LEU A 236 -25.61 -11.43 6.82
#